data_843e2a77c23d097cbaabbd282ffb5024
#
_entry.id   843e2a77c23d097cbaabbd282ffb5024
#
_cell.length_a   1.000
_cell.length_b   1.000
_cell.length_c   1.000
_cell.angle_alpha   90.00
_cell.angle_beta   90.00
_cell.angle_gamma   90.00
#
_symmetry.space_group_name_H-M   'P 1'
#
loop_
_entity.id
_entity.type
_entity.pdbx_description
1 polymer ?
#
loop_
_entity_poly.entity_id
_entity_poly.type
_entity_poly.pdbx_seq_one_letter_code
_entity_poly.pdbx_strand_id
1 'polypeptide(L)'
;MKHAVMGWGMLAAALALAQEQNPAMSDAYWKLWNPEVQREIDRRIDQNRKADAALTLTGLPAGAEVKVEQISHAFIFGAHIFNFKQLGTAERNRKYEELYGTLFNSATIAFYWKKFELEPGKPRFEAEERDTAAYWDACKDPKNEIHWRRPAAEPAVAFCESKGIRLHGHPIIWGNRKWHHPEWLFETFCPADEKEKILKLGKEGLAKLTPAQIAELIPVYTREMKRLFEKRAVELAQRYQGRIHSWDVVNESATDFSRGLMVPGDAICKSHYGLMPGDYTWQAFQTVGPLFPKNVKLNINDYLNNEAYTRQVNDLRARGCRIDIMGTQMHLFNPQDCLKLADGQTISKPVNTPQQIWDTMDTLAKAGLPLHLSEITITSPNNDARGQQIQAVLTRNLYRTWFSVGPMMGITWWNVVDDCGAPGEPSVSGLFSRDMAPKPAFHAMNKLINDEWKTRLTLKAGADGKVAFRGFKGTYRVSWKDAAGAEKQAEFRLAKDGDGI
;
A
#
# COMPACT_ATOMS: atom_id res chain seq x y z
N MET A 1 30.25 -50.57 -1.71
CA MET A 1 30.40 -49.87 -2.98
C MET A 1 29.57 -48.59 -2.87
N LYS A 2 30.24 -47.46 -2.78
CA LYS A 2 29.65 -46.14 -2.63
C LYS A 2 29.30 -45.62 -4.03
N HIS A 3 28.01 -45.39 -4.31
CA HIS A 3 27.61 -44.69 -5.55
C HIS A 3 27.56 -43.20 -5.28
N ALA A 4 28.51 -42.51 -5.88
CA ALA A 4 28.56 -41.06 -5.94
C ALA A 4 27.45 -40.57 -6.88
N VAL A 5 26.50 -39.81 -6.34
CA VAL A 5 25.56 -39.03 -7.11
C VAL A 5 26.28 -37.74 -7.52
N MET A 6 26.70 -37.65 -8.78
CA MET A 6 27.17 -36.37 -9.35
C MET A 6 26.00 -35.42 -9.50
N GLY A 7 25.95 -34.42 -8.60
CA GLY A 7 25.08 -33.28 -8.78
C GLY A 7 25.57 -32.41 -9.94
N TRP A 8 24.78 -32.29 -10.98
CA TRP A 8 24.94 -31.26 -11.99
C TRP A 8 24.43 -29.94 -11.44
N GLY A 9 25.32 -29.24 -10.70
CA GLY A 9 25.15 -27.86 -10.42
C GLY A 9 25.32 -27.07 -11.72
N MET A 10 24.22 -26.71 -12.39
CA MET A 10 24.27 -25.57 -13.30
C MET A 10 24.63 -24.33 -12.48
N LEU A 11 25.88 -23.90 -12.58
CA LEU A 11 26.27 -22.53 -12.37
C LEU A 11 25.50 -21.67 -13.40
N ALA A 12 24.30 -21.25 -13.04
CA ALA A 12 23.74 -20.04 -13.59
C ALA A 12 24.68 -18.94 -13.10
N ALA A 13 25.69 -18.63 -13.90
CA ALA A 13 26.41 -17.39 -13.77
C ALA A 13 25.36 -16.27 -13.84
N ALA A 14 24.86 -15.84 -12.69
CA ALA A 14 24.24 -14.56 -12.56
C ALA A 14 25.34 -13.57 -12.97
N LEU A 15 25.33 -13.17 -14.23
CA LEU A 15 25.85 -11.90 -14.66
C LEU A 15 25.05 -10.87 -13.83
N ALA A 16 25.54 -10.60 -12.62
CA ALA A 16 25.27 -9.36 -11.97
C ALA A 16 25.78 -8.31 -12.96
N LEU A 17 24.87 -7.83 -13.80
CA LEU A 17 25.04 -6.59 -14.54
C LEU A 17 25.40 -5.61 -13.43
N ALA A 18 26.70 -5.25 -13.36
CA ALA A 18 27.13 -4.15 -12.52
C ALA A 18 26.19 -3.01 -12.90
N GLN A 19 25.32 -2.64 -11.97
CA GLN A 19 24.37 -1.55 -12.23
C GLN A 19 25.26 -0.36 -12.51
N GLU A 20 25.28 0.10 -13.76
CA GLU A 20 26.02 1.30 -14.14
C GLU A 20 25.63 2.39 -13.15
N GLN A 21 26.62 2.92 -12.42
CA GLN A 21 26.38 3.92 -11.40
C GLN A 21 25.78 5.15 -12.09
N ASN A 22 24.46 5.37 -11.87
CA ASN A 22 23.77 6.49 -12.49
C ASN A 22 24.41 7.80 -12.00
N PRO A 23 24.89 8.67 -12.89
CA PRO A 23 25.61 9.90 -12.54
C PRO A 23 24.76 10.95 -11.81
N ALA A 24 23.44 10.75 -11.75
CA ALA A 24 22.55 11.58 -10.94
C ALA A 24 22.81 11.43 -9.43
N MET A 25 23.41 10.31 -9.02
CA MET A 25 23.75 9.98 -7.62
C MET A 25 25.24 10.18 -7.38
N SER A 26 25.60 10.59 -6.16
CA SER A 26 27.00 10.78 -5.77
C SER A 26 27.73 9.45 -5.52
N ASP A 27 29.07 9.49 -5.50
CA ASP A 27 29.90 8.36 -5.06
C ASP A 27 29.60 7.95 -3.62
N ALA A 28 29.22 8.90 -2.75
CA ALA A 28 28.84 8.62 -1.38
C ALA A 28 27.57 7.77 -1.31
N TYR A 29 26.58 8.04 -2.15
CA TYR A 29 25.39 7.20 -2.28
C TYR A 29 25.77 5.77 -2.70
N TRP A 30 26.62 5.62 -3.74
CA TRP A 30 27.01 4.30 -4.25
C TRP A 30 27.89 3.50 -3.29
N LYS A 31 28.58 4.15 -2.35
CA LYS A 31 29.25 3.45 -1.25
C LYS A 31 28.27 2.81 -0.28
N LEU A 32 27.09 3.43 -0.04
CA LEU A 32 26.01 2.87 0.79
C LEU A 32 25.25 1.77 0.05
N TRP A 33 25.04 1.92 -1.26
CA TRP A 33 24.31 1.01 -2.14
C TRP A 33 25.26 0.20 -3.03
N ASN A 34 26.36 -0.26 -2.46
CA ASN A 34 27.44 -0.96 -3.14
C ASN A 34 27.03 -2.35 -3.66
N PRO A 35 27.86 -3.00 -4.50
CA PRO A 35 27.56 -4.32 -5.06
C PRO A 35 27.33 -5.43 -4.03
N GLU A 36 27.98 -5.36 -2.84
CA GLU A 36 27.78 -6.34 -1.78
C GLU A 36 26.37 -6.24 -1.19
N VAL A 37 25.92 -5.03 -0.90
CA VAL A 37 24.57 -4.74 -0.46
C VAL A 37 23.53 -5.18 -1.51
N GLN A 38 23.79 -4.94 -2.79
CA GLN A 38 22.91 -5.38 -3.88
C GLN A 38 22.78 -6.90 -3.93
N ARG A 39 23.87 -7.65 -3.73
CA ARG A 39 23.83 -9.12 -3.64
C ARG A 39 23.06 -9.60 -2.42
N GLU A 40 23.18 -8.94 -1.28
CA GLU A 40 22.40 -9.29 -0.09
C GLU A 40 20.90 -9.04 -0.31
N ILE A 41 20.53 -7.95 -0.96
CA ILE A 41 19.12 -7.70 -1.36
C ILE A 41 18.63 -8.84 -2.26
N ASP A 42 19.40 -9.24 -3.28
CA ASP A 42 19.02 -10.31 -4.20
C ASP A 42 18.89 -11.65 -3.49
N ARG A 43 19.80 -11.98 -2.57
CA ARG A 43 19.73 -13.19 -1.74
C ARG A 43 18.45 -13.21 -0.90
N ARG A 44 18.10 -12.11 -0.26
CA ARG A 44 16.87 -11.98 0.53
C ARG A 44 15.62 -12.07 -0.34
N ILE A 45 15.63 -11.48 -1.53
CA ILE A 45 14.53 -11.61 -2.50
C ILE A 45 14.36 -13.08 -2.90
N ASP A 46 15.43 -13.76 -3.26
CA ASP A 46 15.37 -15.17 -3.61
C ASP A 46 14.81 -16.03 -2.49
N GLN A 47 15.26 -15.82 -1.27
CA GLN A 47 14.81 -16.54 -0.08
C GLN A 47 13.34 -16.26 0.26
N ASN A 48 12.91 -15.01 0.21
CA ASN A 48 11.61 -14.60 0.75
C ASN A 48 10.49 -14.57 -0.30
N ARG A 49 10.84 -14.37 -1.58
CA ARG A 49 9.87 -14.16 -2.68
C ARG A 49 9.71 -15.32 -3.62
N LYS A 50 10.69 -16.24 -3.67
CA LYS A 50 10.61 -17.40 -4.55
C LYS A 50 10.34 -18.69 -3.76
N ALA A 51 9.93 -19.71 -4.49
CA ALA A 51 9.76 -21.06 -3.98
C ALA A 51 10.07 -22.07 -5.12
N ASP A 52 10.34 -23.31 -4.73
CA ASP A 52 10.60 -24.41 -5.64
C ASP A 52 9.29 -25.10 -6.01
N ALA A 53 9.01 -25.19 -7.32
CA ALA A 53 7.85 -25.88 -7.87
C ALA A 53 8.24 -27.25 -8.44
N ALA A 54 7.36 -28.24 -8.28
CA ALA A 54 7.49 -29.57 -8.87
C ALA A 54 6.19 -29.95 -9.59
N LEU A 55 6.28 -30.17 -10.90
CA LEU A 55 5.13 -30.46 -11.75
C LEU A 55 5.20 -31.89 -12.28
N THR A 56 4.07 -32.61 -12.23
CA THR A 56 3.89 -33.90 -12.89
C THR A 56 2.77 -33.74 -13.93
N LEU A 57 3.15 -33.58 -15.20
CA LEU A 57 2.21 -33.25 -16.27
C LEU A 57 1.79 -34.51 -17.03
N THR A 58 0.49 -34.80 -17.03
CA THR A 58 -0.06 -36.02 -17.66
C THR A 58 0.17 -36.00 -19.18
N GLY A 59 0.72 -37.11 -19.71
CA GLY A 59 0.97 -37.29 -21.14
C GLY A 59 2.14 -36.48 -21.69
N LEU A 60 2.98 -35.91 -20.81
CA LEU A 60 4.17 -35.16 -21.21
C LEU A 60 5.28 -36.13 -21.67
N PRO A 61 5.73 -36.07 -22.94
CA PRO A 61 6.85 -36.88 -23.38
C PRO A 61 8.17 -36.43 -22.75
N ALA A 62 9.09 -37.37 -22.54
CA ALA A 62 10.45 -37.05 -22.10
C ALA A 62 11.11 -36.07 -23.09
N GLY A 63 11.75 -35.04 -22.54
CA GLY A 63 12.41 -34.00 -23.33
C GLY A 63 11.49 -32.99 -24.01
N ALA A 64 10.16 -33.11 -23.87
CA ALA A 64 9.21 -32.17 -24.43
C ALA A 64 9.38 -30.78 -23.80
N GLU A 65 9.12 -29.75 -24.58
CA GLU A 65 9.16 -28.35 -24.11
C GLU A 65 7.92 -28.01 -23.29
N VAL A 66 8.16 -27.37 -22.15
CA VAL A 66 7.12 -26.87 -21.23
C VAL A 66 7.32 -25.39 -21.03
N LYS A 67 6.33 -24.60 -21.39
CA LYS A 67 6.30 -23.15 -21.13
C LYS A 67 5.68 -22.90 -19.78
N VAL A 68 6.36 -22.14 -18.94
CA VAL A 68 5.92 -21.74 -17.60
C VAL A 68 5.82 -20.22 -17.53
N GLU A 69 4.65 -19.70 -17.28
CA GLU A 69 4.39 -18.27 -17.20
C GLU A 69 3.68 -17.91 -15.89
N GLN A 70 4.28 -16.99 -15.13
CA GLN A 70 3.61 -16.42 -13.98
C GLN A 70 2.54 -15.42 -14.45
N ILE A 71 1.27 -15.73 -14.20
CA ILE A 71 0.12 -14.91 -14.63
C ILE A 71 -0.34 -13.93 -13.55
N SER A 72 -0.07 -14.21 -12.26
CA SER A 72 -0.26 -13.26 -11.19
C SER A 72 0.84 -13.35 -10.13
N HIS A 73 1.12 -12.25 -9.45
CA HIS A 73 2.10 -12.19 -8.36
C HIS A 73 1.40 -12.29 -7.01
N ALA A 74 1.96 -13.05 -6.06
CA ALA A 74 1.42 -13.12 -4.69
C ALA A 74 1.66 -11.83 -3.90
N PHE A 75 2.74 -11.10 -4.23
CA PHE A 75 3.07 -9.81 -3.62
C PHE A 75 2.18 -8.70 -4.17
N ILE A 76 1.79 -7.76 -3.31
CA ILE A 76 0.97 -6.61 -3.69
C ILE A 76 1.86 -5.51 -4.25
N PHE A 77 1.63 -5.16 -5.51
CA PHE A 77 2.12 -3.93 -6.12
C PHE A 77 0.90 -3.03 -6.32
N GLY A 78 0.69 -2.10 -5.40
CA GLY A 78 -0.52 -1.29 -5.34
C GLY A 78 -0.31 0.17 -5.68
N ALA A 79 -1.42 0.85 -5.96
CA ALA A 79 -1.52 2.30 -5.95
C ALA A 79 -2.91 2.73 -5.49
N HIS A 80 -3.03 3.97 -4.95
CA HIS A 80 -4.37 4.51 -4.74
C HIS A 80 -5.02 4.91 -6.08
N ILE A 81 -6.34 4.73 -6.21
CA ILE A 81 -7.12 5.05 -7.41
C ILE A 81 -7.94 6.35 -7.24
N PHE A 82 -7.44 7.28 -6.44
CA PHE A 82 -8.18 8.47 -6.01
C PHE A 82 -8.48 9.46 -7.14
N ASN A 83 -7.76 9.41 -8.26
CA ASN A 83 -8.01 10.25 -9.41
C ASN A 83 -8.80 9.54 -10.53
N PHE A 84 -9.51 8.47 -10.19
CA PHE A 84 -10.35 7.72 -11.13
C PHE A 84 -11.34 8.66 -11.84
N LYS A 85 -11.28 8.69 -13.18
CA LYS A 85 -12.04 9.59 -14.07
C LYS A 85 -11.75 11.09 -13.92
N GLN A 86 -10.72 11.51 -13.16
CA GLN A 86 -10.47 12.92 -12.80
C GLN A 86 -9.29 13.55 -13.53
N LEU A 87 -8.77 12.96 -14.60
CA LEU A 87 -7.55 13.46 -15.26
C LEU A 87 -7.80 14.46 -16.40
N GLY A 88 -9.06 14.82 -16.67
CA GLY A 88 -9.45 15.93 -17.53
C GLY A 88 -9.40 15.64 -19.03
N THR A 89 -9.11 14.41 -19.46
CA THR A 89 -9.33 13.92 -20.83
C THR A 89 -9.56 12.41 -20.85
N ALA A 90 -10.33 11.94 -21.83
CA ALA A 90 -10.59 10.51 -22.01
C ALA A 90 -9.29 9.71 -22.19
N GLU A 91 -8.30 10.24 -22.91
CA GLU A 91 -7.02 9.59 -23.13
C GLU A 91 -6.21 9.43 -21.83
N ARG A 92 -6.11 10.49 -21.01
CA ARG A 92 -5.42 10.43 -19.72
C ARG A 92 -6.10 9.45 -18.77
N ASN A 93 -7.42 9.48 -18.69
CA ASN A 93 -8.20 8.56 -17.87
C ASN A 93 -7.96 7.11 -18.31
N ARG A 94 -7.99 6.81 -19.62
CA ARG A 94 -7.72 5.47 -20.16
C ARG A 94 -6.31 4.98 -19.80
N LYS A 95 -5.29 5.81 -20.02
CA LYS A 95 -3.89 5.47 -19.66
C LYS A 95 -3.73 5.20 -18.15
N TYR A 96 -4.41 5.98 -17.30
CA TYR A 96 -4.40 5.77 -15.86
C TYR A 96 -5.06 4.44 -15.48
N GLU A 97 -6.21 4.15 -16.05
CA GLU A 97 -6.95 2.91 -15.83
C GLU A 97 -6.18 1.67 -16.30
N GLU A 98 -5.41 1.76 -17.39
CA GLU A 98 -4.58 0.68 -17.91
C GLU A 98 -3.47 0.26 -16.94
N LEU A 99 -3.02 1.14 -16.04
CA LEU A 99 -2.01 0.79 -15.03
C LEU A 99 -2.49 -0.28 -14.06
N TYR A 100 -3.81 -0.34 -13.81
CA TYR A 100 -4.43 -1.37 -12.98
C TYR A 100 -4.67 -2.62 -13.84
N GLY A 101 -3.87 -3.63 -13.57
CA GLY A 101 -3.78 -4.88 -14.34
C GLY A 101 -2.50 -5.03 -15.16
N THR A 102 -1.81 -3.92 -15.49
CA THR A 102 -0.50 -3.99 -16.19
C THR A 102 0.69 -3.74 -15.26
N LEU A 103 0.56 -2.79 -14.32
CA LEU A 103 1.58 -2.48 -13.33
C LEU A 103 1.10 -2.80 -11.91
N PHE A 104 -0.11 -2.37 -11.57
CA PHE A 104 -0.69 -2.52 -10.23
C PHE A 104 -1.69 -3.68 -10.20
N ASN A 105 -1.54 -4.58 -9.23
CA ASN A 105 -2.47 -5.68 -8.94
C ASN A 105 -3.36 -5.40 -7.72
N SER A 106 -3.26 -4.19 -7.16
CA SER A 106 -4.08 -3.72 -6.03
C SER A 106 -4.39 -2.24 -6.15
N ALA A 107 -5.58 -1.85 -5.72
CA ALA A 107 -6.04 -0.47 -5.69
C ALA A 107 -6.55 -0.08 -4.29
N THR A 108 -6.12 1.08 -3.78
CA THR A 108 -6.67 1.68 -2.56
C THR A 108 -7.82 2.61 -2.91
N ILE A 109 -9.00 2.31 -2.36
CA ILE A 109 -10.24 3.08 -2.55
C ILE A 109 -10.39 4.10 -1.42
N ALA A 110 -10.75 5.33 -1.76
CA ALA A 110 -10.89 6.43 -0.81
C ALA A 110 -12.23 6.39 -0.08
N PHE A 111 -12.17 6.24 1.25
CA PHE A 111 -13.31 6.34 2.14
C PHE A 111 -13.14 7.44 3.19
N TYR A 112 -12.48 8.53 2.86
CA TYR A 112 -12.32 9.67 3.77
C TYR A 112 -13.69 10.29 4.09
N TRP A 113 -14.16 10.13 5.30
CA TRP A 113 -15.53 10.46 5.70
C TRP A 113 -15.96 11.88 5.30
N LYS A 114 -15.10 12.87 5.50
CA LYS A 114 -15.36 14.28 5.20
C LYS A 114 -15.86 14.55 3.77
N LYS A 115 -15.35 13.78 2.79
CA LYS A 115 -15.74 13.92 1.38
C LYS A 115 -16.62 12.77 0.88
N PHE A 116 -16.73 11.73 1.68
CA PHE A 116 -17.58 10.60 1.41
C PHE A 116 -19.04 10.85 1.86
N GLU A 117 -19.25 11.65 2.90
CA GLU A 117 -20.57 12.00 3.42
C GLU A 117 -20.61 13.51 3.70
N LEU A 118 -20.99 14.29 2.68
CA LEU A 118 -21.06 15.74 2.75
C LEU A 118 -22.25 16.24 3.57
N GLU A 119 -23.33 15.48 3.59
CA GLU A 119 -24.53 15.72 4.38
C GLU A 119 -24.84 14.49 5.23
N PRO A 120 -25.33 14.65 6.47
CA PRO A 120 -25.63 13.55 7.36
C PRO A 120 -26.60 12.55 6.73
N GLY A 121 -26.22 11.26 6.70
CA GLY A 121 -27.04 10.18 6.17
C GLY A 121 -27.03 10.03 4.64
N LYS A 122 -26.16 10.79 3.94
CA LYS A 122 -26.02 10.70 2.47
C LYS A 122 -24.59 10.29 2.08
N PRO A 123 -24.17 9.05 2.34
CA PRO A 123 -22.86 8.55 1.93
C PRO A 123 -22.81 8.38 0.40
N ARG A 124 -21.71 8.84 -0.21
CA ARG A 124 -21.48 8.84 -1.65
C ARG A 124 -20.94 7.49 -2.13
N PHE A 125 -21.79 6.47 -2.12
CA PHE A 125 -21.45 5.19 -2.73
C PHE A 125 -21.50 5.26 -4.26
N GLU A 126 -22.61 5.77 -4.79
CA GLU A 126 -22.86 5.85 -6.23
C GLU A 126 -22.32 7.14 -6.84
N ALA A 127 -22.08 7.12 -8.16
CA ALA A 127 -21.66 8.28 -8.89
C ALA A 127 -22.78 9.31 -9.03
N GLU A 128 -22.43 10.56 -8.80
CA GLU A 128 -23.24 11.73 -9.11
C GLU A 128 -22.70 12.42 -10.38
N GLU A 129 -23.34 13.49 -10.83
CA GLU A 129 -22.88 14.28 -11.98
C GLU A 129 -21.41 14.69 -11.86
N ARG A 130 -20.98 15.11 -10.65
CA ARG A 130 -19.59 15.53 -10.35
C ARG A 130 -18.57 14.38 -10.31
N ASP A 131 -19.00 13.15 -10.45
CA ASP A 131 -18.12 11.98 -10.53
C ASP A 131 -17.91 11.49 -11.97
N THR A 132 -18.57 12.12 -12.95
CA THR A 132 -18.46 11.72 -14.36
C THR A 132 -17.20 12.25 -15.02
N ALA A 133 -16.66 11.49 -15.97
CA ALA A 133 -15.52 11.95 -16.77
C ALA A 133 -15.84 13.26 -17.50
N ALA A 134 -17.06 13.41 -18.03
CA ALA A 134 -17.50 14.61 -18.71
C ALA A 134 -17.45 15.88 -17.83
N TYR A 135 -17.81 15.76 -16.55
CA TYR A 135 -17.66 16.85 -15.59
C TYR A 135 -16.20 17.24 -15.42
N TRP A 136 -15.32 16.26 -15.20
CA TRP A 136 -13.88 16.52 -14.98
C TRP A 136 -13.14 16.99 -16.24
N ASP A 137 -13.57 16.57 -17.41
CA ASP A 137 -13.02 17.03 -18.69
C ASP A 137 -13.36 18.51 -18.95
N ALA A 138 -14.52 19.00 -18.46
CA ALA A 138 -14.95 20.40 -18.53
C ALA A 138 -14.38 21.26 -17.36
N CYS A 139 -13.88 20.64 -16.29
CA CYS A 139 -13.45 21.33 -15.07
C CYS A 139 -12.14 22.11 -15.29
N LYS A 140 -12.18 23.44 -15.09
CA LYS A 140 -11.02 24.32 -15.25
C LYS A 140 -10.07 24.32 -14.05
N ASP A 141 -10.60 24.07 -12.85
CA ASP A 141 -9.83 24.08 -11.60
C ASP A 141 -10.16 22.84 -10.74
N PRO A 142 -9.67 21.66 -11.16
CA PRO A 142 -10.05 20.40 -10.53
C PRO A 142 -9.59 20.29 -9.06
N LYS A 143 -8.49 20.97 -8.67
CA LYS A 143 -7.97 20.87 -7.30
C LYS A 143 -8.88 21.53 -6.25
N ASN A 144 -9.64 22.54 -6.66
CA ASN A 144 -10.59 23.21 -5.79
C ASN A 144 -11.98 22.56 -5.76
N GLU A 145 -12.19 21.55 -6.61
CA GLU A 145 -13.43 20.79 -6.58
C GLU A 145 -13.55 19.92 -5.32
N ILE A 146 -14.79 19.90 -4.78
CA ILE A 146 -15.05 19.19 -3.52
C ILE A 146 -14.77 17.68 -3.61
N HIS A 147 -14.96 17.09 -4.79
CA HIS A 147 -14.73 15.66 -5.05
C HIS A 147 -13.33 15.33 -5.57
N TRP A 148 -12.44 16.32 -5.69
CA TRP A 148 -11.06 16.07 -6.12
C TRP A 148 -10.38 15.00 -5.27
N ARG A 149 -9.80 14.00 -5.93
CA ARG A 149 -9.19 12.81 -5.29
C ARG A 149 -10.16 11.99 -4.42
N ARG A 150 -11.46 12.19 -4.58
CA ARG A 150 -12.49 11.48 -3.82
C ARG A 150 -13.63 11.08 -4.78
N PRO A 151 -13.34 10.22 -5.79
CA PRO A 151 -14.38 9.69 -6.64
C PRO A 151 -15.40 8.94 -5.79
N ALA A 152 -16.63 8.80 -6.28
CA ALA A 152 -17.60 7.89 -5.69
C ALA A 152 -17.02 6.47 -5.64
N ALA A 153 -17.31 5.73 -4.56
CA ALA A 153 -16.61 4.48 -4.30
C ALA A 153 -17.03 3.36 -5.28
N GLU A 154 -18.33 3.23 -5.59
CA GLU A 154 -18.86 2.12 -6.39
C GLU A 154 -18.28 2.03 -7.81
N PRO A 155 -18.17 3.13 -8.58
CA PRO A 155 -17.56 3.06 -9.91
C PRO A 155 -16.12 2.59 -9.91
N ALA A 156 -15.33 3.01 -8.90
CA ALA A 156 -13.95 2.60 -8.76
C ALA A 156 -13.82 1.13 -8.32
N VAL A 157 -14.71 0.68 -7.43
CA VAL A 157 -14.80 -0.72 -6.99
C VAL A 157 -15.19 -1.62 -8.18
N ALA A 158 -16.26 -1.29 -8.89
CA ALA A 158 -16.73 -2.06 -10.05
C ALA A 158 -15.67 -2.16 -11.16
N PHE A 159 -14.98 -1.06 -11.42
CA PHE A 159 -13.85 -1.06 -12.36
C PHE A 159 -12.75 -2.04 -11.94
N CYS A 160 -12.32 -2.00 -10.69
CA CYS A 160 -11.28 -2.90 -10.20
C CYS A 160 -11.73 -4.37 -10.21
N GLU A 161 -12.98 -4.65 -9.82
CA GLU A 161 -13.57 -6.00 -9.89
C GLU A 161 -13.58 -6.54 -11.32
N SER A 162 -13.94 -5.72 -12.30
CA SER A 162 -13.96 -6.12 -13.73
C SER A 162 -12.57 -6.52 -14.26
N LYS A 163 -11.51 -6.05 -13.61
CA LYS A 163 -10.11 -6.36 -13.95
C LYS A 163 -9.45 -7.38 -13.00
N GLY A 164 -10.17 -7.90 -12.01
CA GLY A 164 -9.61 -8.80 -11.01
C GLY A 164 -8.55 -8.13 -10.11
N ILE A 165 -8.62 -6.81 -9.91
CA ILE A 165 -7.69 -6.04 -9.07
C ILE A 165 -8.09 -6.19 -7.61
N ARG A 166 -7.12 -6.50 -6.74
CA ARG A 166 -7.32 -6.55 -5.29
C ARG A 166 -7.68 -5.16 -4.76
N LEU A 167 -8.72 -5.10 -3.92
CA LEU A 167 -9.22 -3.86 -3.34
C LEU A 167 -8.79 -3.70 -1.88
N HIS A 168 -8.43 -2.47 -1.51
CA HIS A 168 -8.13 -2.04 -0.15
C HIS A 168 -8.93 -0.78 0.17
N GLY A 169 -9.72 -0.79 1.24
CA GLY A 169 -10.51 0.36 1.68
C GLY A 169 -9.75 1.21 2.70
N HIS A 170 -9.66 2.52 2.48
CA HIS A 170 -8.89 3.44 3.31
C HIS A 170 -9.62 4.76 3.57
N PRO A 171 -9.71 5.21 4.84
CA PRO A 171 -9.79 4.42 6.07
C PRO A 171 -11.26 4.35 6.59
N ILE A 172 -11.55 3.44 7.53
CA ILE A 172 -12.84 3.45 8.24
C ILE A 172 -12.83 4.56 9.28
N ILE A 173 -11.82 4.59 10.16
CA ILE A 173 -11.66 5.55 11.24
C ILE A 173 -10.29 6.20 11.14
N TRP A 174 -10.26 7.51 11.20
CA TRP A 174 -9.04 8.30 11.33
C TRP A 174 -9.30 9.48 12.26
N GLY A 175 -8.52 9.58 13.31
CA GLY A 175 -8.60 10.65 14.29
C GLY A 175 -8.26 12.05 13.73
N ASN A 176 -8.22 12.31 12.45
CA ASN A 176 -7.85 13.60 11.86
C ASN A 176 -9.06 14.38 11.32
N ARG A 177 -9.55 15.36 12.10
CA ARG A 177 -10.71 16.18 11.71
C ARG A 177 -10.47 16.91 10.38
N LYS A 178 -9.28 17.45 10.15
CA LYS A 178 -8.99 18.22 8.93
C LYS A 178 -9.24 17.42 7.66
N TRP A 179 -8.86 16.14 7.66
CA TRP A 179 -8.87 15.31 6.47
C TRP A 179 -9.99 14.27 6.43
N HIS A 180 -10.52 13.88 7.61
CA HIS A 180 -11.45 12.76 7.71
C HIS A 180 -12.84 13.12 8.22
N HIS A 181 -12.99 13.96 9.24
CA HIS A 181 -14.30 14.22 9.82
C HIS A 181 -15.09 15.25 9.00
N PRO A 182 -16.37 14.97 8.66
CA PRO A 182 -17.29 15.97 8.11
C PRO A 182 -17.49 17.11 9.09
N GLU A 183 -17.62 18.34 8.59
CA GLU A 183 -17.86 19.53 9.43
C GLU A 183 -19.18 19.40 10.21
N TRP A 184 -20.20 18.81 9.60
CA TRP A 184 -21.50 18.63 10.23
C TRP A 184 -21.46 17.78 11.52
N LEU A 185 -20.44 16.95 11.74
CA LEU A 185 -20.28 16.22 13.00
C LEU A 185 -20.26 17.17 14.19
N PHE A 186 -19.40 18.17 14.13
CA PHE A 186 -19.29 19.17 15.19
C PHE A 186 -20.49 20.13 15.17
N GLU A 187 -20.89 20.58 13.97
CA GLU A 187 -21.94 21.60 13.84
C GLU A 187 -23.32 21.07 14.24
N THR A 188 -23.63 19.83 13.93
CA THR A 188 -24.96 19.26 14.16
C THR A 188 -25.06 18.48 15.45
N PHE A 189 -24.01 17.75 15.85
CA PHE A 189 -24.10 16.78 16.95
C PHE A 189 -23.39 17.22 18.23
N CYS A 190 -22.68 18.36 18.23
CA CYS A 190 -22.16 18.96 19.46
C CYS A 190 -23.15 19.99 20.00
N PRO A 191 -23.72 19.80 21.20
CA PRO A 191 -24.63 20.77 21.82
C PRO A 191 -23.98 22.16 22.01
N ALA A 192 -24.77 23.21 22.02
CA ALA A 192 -24.29 24.59 22.09
C ALA A 192 -23.44 24.86 23.37
N ASP A 193 -23.84 24.31 24.49
CA ASP A 193 -23.10 24.43 25.75
C ASP A 193 -21.77 23.68 25.73
N GLU A 194 -21.72 22.51 25.08
CA GLU A 194 -20.48 21.74 24.89
C GLU A 194 -19.54 22.44 23.89
N LYS A 195 -20.09 23.03 22.81
CA LYS A 195 -19.32 23.86 21.86
C LYS A 195 -18.67 25.03 22.57
N GLU A 196 -19.41 25.76 23.41
CA GLU A 196 -18.89 26.90 24.16
C GLU A 196 -17.72 26.48 25.05
N LYS A 197 -17.84 25.38 25.79
CA LYS A 197 -16.77 24.84 26.63
C LYS A 197 -15.50 24.52 25.81
N ILE A 198 -15.65 23.85 24.64
CA ILE A 198 -14.55 23.51 23.76
C ILE A 198 -13.85 24.78 23.24
N LEU A 199 -14.62 25.73 22.74
CA LEU A 199 -14.08 26.98 22.18
C LEU A 199 -13.37 27.82 23.25
N LYS A 200 -13.91 27.84 24.48
CA LYS A 200 -13.30 28.55 25.60
C LYS A 200 -11.97 27.94 26.05
N LEU A 201 -11.86 26.61 26.08
CA LEU A 201 -10.61 25.92 26.40
C LEU A 201 -9.56 26.07 25.30
N GLY A 202 -9.99 26.06 24.07
CA GLY A 202 -9.09 26.06 22.90
C GLY A 202 -8.13 24.88 22.91
N LYS A 203 -7.17 24.93 21.99
CA LYS A 203 -6.16 23.87 21.81
C LYS A 203 -5.36 23.57 23.08
N GLU A 204 -4.88 24.59 23.75
CA GLU A 204 -4.01 24.46 24.92
C GLU A 204 -4.74 23.92 26.15
N GLY A 205 -5.99 24.32 26.35
CA GLY A 205 -6.81 23.81 27.43
C GLY A 205 -7.16 22.35 27.23
N LEU A 206 -7.60 21.97 26.03
CA LEU A 206 -7.93 20.59 25.69
C LEU A 206 -6.70 19.66 25.81
N ALA A 207 -5.52 20.13 25.43
CA ALA A 207 -4.29 19.35 25.53
C ALA A 207 -3.90 18.96 26.97
N LYS A 208 -4.43 19.64 27.96
CA LYS A 208 -4.16 19.38 29.40
C LYS A 208 -5.13 18.37 30.01
N LEU A 209 -6.22 18.04 29.33
CA LEU A 209 -7.26 17.14 29.83
C LEU A 209 -6.95 15.69 29.48
N THR A 210 -7.33 14.78 30.37
CA THR A 210 -7.37 13.34 30.08
C THR A 210 -8.60 13.00 29.24
N PRO A 211 -8.63 11.85 28.53
CA PRO A 211 -9.84 11.38 27.83
C PRO A 211 -11.08 11.31 28.73
N ALA A 212 -10.92 10.90 29.99
CA ALA A 212 -12.01 10.85 30.95
C ALA A 212 -12.56 12.27 31.25
N GLN A 213 -11.67 13.24 31.50
CA GLN A 213 -12.07 14.63 31.71
C GLN A 213 -12.76 15.25 30.49
N ILE A 214 -12.29 14.88 29.25
CA ILE A 214 -12.97 15.31 28.02
C ILE A 214 -14.35 14.68 27.93
N ALA A 215 -14.49 13.38 28.22
CA ALA A 215 -15.79 12.70 28.20
C ALA A 215 -16.78 13.28 29.23
N GLU A 216 -16.30 13.72 30.41
CA GLU A 216 -17.11 14.42 31.40
C GLU A 216 -17.49 15.84 30.95
N LEU A 217 -16.59 16.53 30.27
CA LEU A 217 -16.79 17.89 29.76
C LEU A 217 -17.84 17.98 28.65
N ILE A 218 -17.81 17.00 27.75
CA ILE A 218 -18.58 16.93 26.49
C ILE A 218 -19.23 15.55 26.31
N PRO A 219 -20.05 15.08 27.25
CA PRO A 219 -20.56 13.71 27.24
C PRO A 219 -21.49 13.41 26.07
N VAL A 220 -22.26 14.40 25.62
CA VAL A 220 -23.18 14.21 24.49
C VAL A 220 -22.41 14.05 23.18
N TYR A 221 -21.49 14.95 22.89
CA TYR A 221 -20.70 14.86 21.67
C TYR A 221 -19.83 13.61 21.63
N THR A 222 -19.20 13.23 22.72
CA THR A 222 -18.40 12.01 22.81
C THR A 222 -19.24 10.76 22.48
N ARG A 223 -20.46 10.67 23.02
CA ARG A 223 -21.38 9.58 22.74
C ARG A 223 -21.84 9.57 21.28
N GLU A 224 -22.17 10.73 20.72
CA GLU A 224 -22.59 10.85 19.32
C GLU A 224 -21.46 10.49 18.36
N MET A 225 -20.22 10.90 18.63
CA MET A 225 -19.06 10.49 17.86
C MET A 225 -18.94 8.96 17.79
N LYS A 226 -19.02 8.30 18.94
CA LYS A 226 -18.98 6.83 19.00
C LYS A 226 -20.09 6.21 18.15
N ARG A 227 -21.33 6.64 18.34
CA ARG A 227 -22.49 6.14 17.60
C ARG A 227 -22.35 6.31 16.08
N LEU A 228 -21.86 7.48 15.66
CA LEU A 228 -21.72 7.78 14.23
C LEU A 228 -20.57 7.01 13.57
N PHE A 229 -19.47 6.74 14.28
CA PHE A 229 -18.43 5.85 13.82
C PHE A 229 -18.91 4.41 13.69
N GLU A 230 -19.66 3.92 14.68
CA GLU A 230 -20.27 2.58 14.61
C GLU A 230 -21.23 2.48 13.43
N LYS A 231 -22.12 3.47 13.23
CA LYS A 231 -23.03 3.53 12.07
C LYS A 231 -22.24 3.46 10.76
N ARG A 232 -21.22 4.28 10.60
CA ARG A 232 -20.35 4.29 9.42
C ARG A 232 -19.70 2.94 9.17
N ALA A 233 -19.16 2.31 10.20
CA ALA A 233 -18.52 0.99 10.08
C ALA A 233 -19.50 -0.07 9.59
N VAL A 234 -20.74 -0.05 10.12
CA VAL A 234 -21.81 -0.97 9.69
C VAL A 234 -22.19 -0.72 8.23
N GLU A 235 -22.38 0.53 7.82
CA GLU A 235 -22.75 0.88 6.44
C GLU A 235 -21.67 0.42 5.43
N LEU A 236 -20.41 0.65 5.73
CA LEU A 236 -19.29 0.20 4.88
C LEU A 236 -19.21 -1.33 4.82
N ALA A 237 -19.38 -2.01 5.96
CA ALA A 237 -19.36 -3.46 6.02
C ALA A 237 -20.52 -4.07 5.23
N GLN A 238 -21.73 -3.57 5.41
CA GLN A 238 -22.92 -4.05 4.69
C GLN A 238 -22.78 -3.89 3.17
N ARG A 239 -22.23 -2.77 2.73
CA ARG A 239 -22.08 -2.49 1.29
C ARG A 239 -20.98 -3.31 0.63
N TYR A 240 -19.84 -3.47 1.30
CA TYR A 240 -18.62 -4.02 0.68
C TYR A 240 -18.15 -5.34 1.28
N GLN A 241 -18.96 -5.98 2.11
CA GLN A 241 -18.64 -7.27 2.69
C GLN A 241 -18.29 -8.30 1.61
N GLY A 242 -17.02 -8.79 1.62
CA GLY A 242 -16.53 -9.76 0.64
C GLY A 242 -16.08 -9.16 -0.71
N ARG A 243 -16.41 -7.92 -1.03
CA ARG A 243 -15.97 -7.23 -2.27
C ARG A 243 -14.63 -6.53 -2.08
N ILE A 244 -14.42 -5.83 -0.97
CA ILE A 244 -13.13 -5.23 -0.62
C ILE A 244 -12.34 -6.19 0.26
N HIS A 245 -11.12 -6.53 -0.16
CA HIS A 245 -10.31 -7.60 0.40
C HIS A 245 -9.64 -7.26 1.73
N SER A 246 -9.40 -5.97 1.97
CA SER A 246 -8.77 -5.48 3.21
C SER A 246 -9.17 -4.04 3.51
N TRP A 247 -9.12 -3.65 4.80
CA TRP A 247 -9.50 -2.33 5.27
C TRP A 247 -8.52 -1.79 6.30
N ASP A 248 -8.14 -0.52 6.16
CA ASP A 248 -7.56 0.22 7.27
C ASP A 248 -8.67 0.59 8.25
N VAL A 249 -8.78 -0.18 9.34
CA VAL A 249 -9.77 0.06 10.39
C VAL A 249 -9.48 1.36 11.09
N VAL A 250 -8.21 1.57 11.47
CA VAL A 250 -7.73 2.81 12.09
C VAL A 250 -6.48 3.29 11.37
N ASN A 251 -6.45 4.58 11.08
CA ASN A 251 -5.31 5.27 10.47
C ASN A 251 -4.64 6.22 11.47
N GLU A 252 -3.29 6.19 11.56
CA GLU A 252 -2.43 7.17 12.22
C GLU A 252 -2.77 7.42 13.71
N SER A 253 -2.80 6.37 14.51
CA SER A 253 -3.16 6.45 15.93
C SER A 253 -2.02 6.18 16.91
N ALA A 254 -0.84 5.74 16.44
CA ALA A 254 0.25 5.33 17.31
C ALA A 254 0.80 6.47 18.18
N THR A 255 0.76 7.71 17.71
CA THR A 255 1.14 8.89 18.50
C THR A 255 0.21 9.08 19.70
N ASP A 256 -1.09 8.90 19.52
CA ASP A 256 -2.07 9.03 20.59
C ASP A 256 -1.88 7.92 21.62
N PHE A 257 -1.69 6.68 21.16
CA PHE A 257 -1.40 5.54 22.01
C PHE A 257 -0.12 5.70 22.81
N SER A 258 0.96 6.20 22.21
CA SER A 258 2.27 6.32 22.87
C SER A 258 2.27 7.28 24.05
N ARG A 259 1.30 8.20 24.10
CA ARG A 259 1.10 9.15 25.20
C ARG A 259 0.16 8.65 26.29
N GLY A 260 -0.40 7.44 26.14
CA GLY A 260 -1.38 6.87 27.06
C GLY A 260 -2.69 7.66 27.16
N LEU A 261 -2.88 8.62 26.29
CA LEU A 261 -4.01 9.54 26.23
C LEU A 261 -4.43 9.65 24.78
N MET A 262 -5.71 9.86 24.55
CA MET A 262 -6.11 10.63 23.39
C MET A 262 -5.68 12.08 23.61
N VAL A 263 -4.39 12.30 23.76
CA VAL A 263 -3.88 13.65 23.82
C VAL A 263 -4.07 14.24 22.44
N PRO A 264 -4.71 15.41 22.36
CA PRO A 264 -4.67 16.20 21.16
C PRO A 264 -3.19 16.48 20.82
N GLY A 265 -2.55 15.62 20.07
CA GLY A 265 -1.32 15.92 19.41
C GLY A 265 -1.57 17.04 18.39
N ASP A 266 -0.52 17.51 17.73
CA ASP A 266 -0.67 18.61 16.76
C ASP A 266 -1.71 18.32 15.67
N ALA A 267 -1.83 17.11 15.19
CA ALA A 267 -2.84 16.73 14.21
C ALA A 267 -4.24 16.74 14.82
N ILE A 268 -4.40 16.21 16.02
CA ILE A 268 -5.64 16.12 16.76
C ILE A 268 -6.13 17.50 17.17
N CYS A 269 -5.27 18.33 17.78
CA CYS A 269 -5.66 19.68 18.17
C CYS A 269 -6.01 20.58 16.99
N LYS A 270 -5.23 20.54 15.91
CA LYS A 270 -5.56 21.26 14.67
C LYS A 270 -6.91 20.83 14.11
N SER A 271 -7.34 19.65 14.44
CA SER A 271 -8.58 19.05 13.98
C SER A 271 -9.66 18.96 15.05
N HIS A 272 -9.44 19.44 16.26
CA HIS A 272 -10.31 19.25 17.44
C HIS A 272 -10.48 17.80 17.88
N TYR A 273 -9.46 16.96 17.70
CA TYR A 273 -9.57 15.53 18.01
C TYR A 273 -9.30 15.12 19.42
N GLY A 274 -8.95 16.01 20.26
CA GLY A 274 -9.06 15.76 21.68
C GLY A 274 -10.47 15.37 22.13
N LEU A 275 -11.40 15.38 21.19
CA LEU A 275 -12.81 15.04 21.37
C LEU A 275 -13.15 13.59 21.02
N MET A 276 -12.21 12.81 20.46
CA MET A 276 -12.43 11.38 20.24
C MET A 276 -12.57 10.64 21.57
N PRO A 277 -13.44 9.62 21.65
CA PRO A 277 -13.56 8.78 22.84
C PRO A 277 -12.21 8.21 23.25
N GLY A 278 -11.93 8.13 24.55
CA GLY A 278 -10.76 7.44 25.06
C GLY A 278 -10.70 6.00 24.54
N ASP A 279 -9.49 5.52 24.25
CA ASP A 279 -9.26 4.19 23.71
C ASP A 279 -10.02 3.87 22.40
N TYR A 280 -10.24 4.90 21.59
CA TYR A 280 -11.01 4.78 20.34
C TYR A 280 -10.45 3.73 19.36
N THR A 281 -9.16 3.46 19.41
CA THR A 281 -8.54 2.44 18.55
C THR A 281 -9.03 1.04 18.92
N TRP A 282 -9.07 0.71 20.20
CA TRP A 282 -9.65 -0.55 20.69
C TRP A 282 -11.14 -0.64 20.36
N GLN A 283 -11.91 0.42 20.63
CA GLN A 283 -13.35 0.47 20.32
C GLN A 283 -13.60 0.26 18.83
N ALA A 284 -12.80 0.85 17.95
CA ALA A 284 -12.91 0.68 16.52
C ALA A 284 -12.75 -0.79 16.09
N PHE A 285 -11.71 -1.47 16.57
CA PHE A 285 -11.50 -2.88 16.24
C PHE A 285 -12.55 -3.81 16.86
N GLN A 286 -13.05 -3.51 18.07
CA GLN A 286 -14.16 -4.27 18.69
C GLN A 286 -15.45 -4.12 17.86
N THR A 287 -15.75 -2.93 17.36
CA THR A 287 -16.92 -2.68 16.50
C THR A 287 -16.76 -3.35 15.13
N VAL A 288 -15.61 -3.14 14.48
CA VAL A 288 -15.38 -3.57 13.09
C VAL A 288 -15.11 -5.08 12.99
N GLY A 289 -14.42 -5.66 13.95
CA GLY A 289 -13.99 -7.06 13.91
C GLY A 289 -15.09 -8.07 13.59
N PRO A 290 -16.27 -8.02 14.25
CA PRO A 290 -17.40 -8.90 13.98
C PRO A 290 -18.11 -8.65 12.65
N LEU A 291 -18.01 -7.45 12.08
CA LEU A 291 -18.76 -7.05 10.88
C LEU A 291 -18.20 -7.65 9.60
N PHE A 292 -16.91 -7.96 9.56
CA PHE A 292 -16.26 -8.46 8.36
C PHE A 292 -15.92 -9.95 8.45
N PRO A 293 -16.15 -10.72 7.38
CA PRO A 293 -15.81 -12.14 7.35
C PRO A 293 -14.28 -12.35 7.44
N LYS A 294 -13.83 -13.54 7.83
CA LYS A 294 -12.41 -13.85 8.08
C LYS A 294 -11.49 -13.72 6.87
N ASN A 295 -12.03 -13.86 5.67
CA ASN A 295 -11.28 -13.66 4.42
C ASN A 295 -10.99 -12.17 4.12
N VAL A 296 -11.76 -11.23 4.65
CA VAL A 296 -11.47 -9.79 4.60
C VAL A 296 -10.45 -9.46 5.69
N LYS A 297 -9.35 -8.81 5.32
CA LYS A 297 -8.25 -8.50 6.24
C LYS A 297 -8.45 -7.13 6.89
N LEU A 298 -8.25 -7.08 8.20
CA LEU A 298 -8.35 -5.86 8.99
C LEU A 298 -6.95 -5.35 9.31
N ASN A 299 -6.65 -4.15 8.83
CA ASN A 299 -5.36 -3.51 9.00
C ASN A 299 -5.45 -2.39 10.04
N ILE A 300 -4.34 -2.13 10.71
CA ILE A 300 -4.01 -0.85 11.32
C ILE A 300 -2.93 -0.19 10.46
N ASN A 301 -2.96 1.13 10.27
CA ASN A 301 -2.04 1.85 9.40
C ASN A 301 -1.45 3.07 10.10
N ASP A 302 -0.12 3.30 9.98
CA ASP A 302 0.55 4.42 10.63
C ASP A 302 1.85 4.81 9.92
N TYR A 303 2.28 6.06 10.11
CA TYR A 303 3.57 6.57 9.66
C TYR A 303 4.69 6.45 10.71
N LEU A 304 4.37 6.07 11.94
CA LEU A 304 5.36 5.81 12.98
C LEU A 304 5.99 4.43 12.79
N ASN A 305 7.21 4.41 12.24
CA ASN A 305 7.95 3.19 11.97
C ASN A 305 8.90 2.85 13.13
N ASN A 306 8.35 2.65 14.34
CA ASN A 306 9.12 2.44 15.56
C ASN A 306 8.42 1.50 16.57
N GLU A 307 9.09 1.26 17.70
CA GLU A 307 8.58 0.39 18.75
C GLU A 307 7.25 0.84 19.38
N ALA A 308 6.94 2.15 19.38
CA ALA A 308 5.67 2.63 19.95
C ALA A 308 4.49 2.10 19.14
N TYR A 309 4.61 2.07 17.82
CA TYR A 309 3.59 1.49 16.94
C TYR A 309 3.48 -0.04 17.12
N THR A 310 4.61 -0.74 17.21
CA THR A 310 4.62 -2.18 17.50
C THR A 310 3.95 -2.49 18.83
N ARG A 311 4.21 -1.69 19.89
CA ARG A 311 3.56 -1.85 21.19
C ARG A 311 2.05 -1.63 21.12
N GLN A 312 1.58 -0.63 20.37
CA GLN A 312 0.14 -0.41 20.17
C GLN A 312 -0.52 -1.63 19.54
N VAL A 313 0.06 -2.18 18.47
CA VAL A 313 -0.48 -3.36 17.79
C VAL A 313 -0.53 -4.55 18.75
N ASN A 314 0.52 -4.78 19.51
CA ASN A 314 0.58 -5.87 20.48
C ASN A 314 -0.43 -5.70 21.63
N ASP A 315 -0.61 -4.48 22.16
CA ASP A 315 -1.61 -4.17 23.18
C ASP A 315 -3.04 -4.44 22.67
N LEU A 316 -3.38 -3.93 21.50
CA LEU A 316 -4.69 -4.13 20.90
C LEU A 316 -5.00 -5.63 20.69
N ARG A 317 -4.02 -6.40 20.19
CA ARG A 317 -4.17 -7.85 19.99
C ARG A 317 -4.28 -8.60 21.30
N ALA A 318 -3.51 -8.24 22.31
CA ALA A 318 -3.60 -8.85 23.66
C ALA A 318 -4.97 -8.62 24.29
N ARG A 319 -5.64 -7.52 23.95
CA ARG A 319 -7.01 -7.20 24.37
C ARG A 319 -8.10 -7.72 23.42
N GLY A 320 -7.76 -8.67 22.55
CA GLY A 320 -8.70 -9.39 21.70
C GLY A 320 -9.09 -8.68 20.40
N CYS A 321 -8.38 -7.63 19.98
CA CYS A 321 -8.62 -7.00 18.69
C CYS A 321 -8.14 -7.90 17.54
N ARG A 322 -8.98 -8.05 16.52
CA ARG A 322 -8.62 -8.71 15.27
C ARG A 322 -7.83 -7.73 14.41
N ILE A 323 -6.52 -7.91 14.34
CA ILE A 323 -5.63 -7.19 13.44
C ILE A 323 -4.91 -8.24 12.60
N ASP A 324 -5.12 -8.22 11.29
CA ASP A 324 -4.59 -9.20 10.35
C ASP A 324 -3.30 -8.72 9.67
N ILE A 325 -3.12 -7.39 9.50
CA ILE A 325 -2.01 -6.78 8.78
C ILE A 325 -1.60 -5.49 9.49
N MET A 326 -0.30 -5.26 9.60
CA MET A 326 0.27 -4.01 10.06
C MET A 326 0.69 -3.17 8.85
N GLY A 327 -0.10 -2.12 8.55
CA GLY A 327 0.19 -1.13 7.52
C GLY A 327 1.23 -0.12 8.00
N THR A 328 2.07 0.33 7.10
CA THR A 328 3.07 1.36 7.39
C THR A 328 3.25 2.32 6.21
N GLN A 329 3.60 3.57 6.50
CA GLN A 329 3.76 4.60 5.49
C GLN A 329 5.22 5.04 5.39
N MET A 330 5.67 5.37 4.18
CA MET A 330 7.00 5.90 3.94
C MET A 330 6.95 6.99 2.86
N HIS A 331 6.66 8.21 3.30
CA HIS A 331 6.56 9.36 2.42
C HIS A 331 7.84 10.20 2.42
N LEU A 332 8.50 10.29 1.28
CA LEU A 332 9.54 11.26 0.98
C LEU A 332 8.90 12.47 0.27
N PHE A 333 8.04 13.20 1.02
CA PHE A 333 7.33 14.36 0.49
C PHE A 333 8.24 15.56 0.24
N ASN A 334 9.30 15.70 1.05
CA ASN A 334 10.24 16.80 0.88
C ASN A 334 11.22 16.48 -0.25
N PRO A 335 11.24 17.23 -1.38
CA PRO A 335 12.19 17.02 -2.46
C PRO A 335 13.66 17.10 -2.00
N GLN A 336 13.97 17.90 -0.99
CA GLN A 336 15.31 18.03 -0.44
C GLN A 336 15.79 16.76 0.26
N ASP A 337 14.88 15.95 0.81
CA ASP A 337 15.25 14.66 1.39
C ASP A 337 15.73 13.69 0.30
N CYS A 338 15.07 13.67 -0.86
CA CYS A 338 15.51 12.87 -2.00
C CYS A 338 16.88 13.34 -2.55
N LEU A 339 17.12 14.66 -2.58
CA LEU A 339 18.40 15.22 -2.99
C LEU A 339 19.51 14.85 -2.00
N LYS A 340 19.27 15.00 -0.68
CA LYS A 340 20.22 14.59 0.36
C LYS A 340 20.57 13.11 0.27
N LEU A 341 19.58 12.24 0.07
CA LEU A 341 19.81 10.81 -0.15
C LEU A 341 20.70 10.57 -1.38
N ALA A 342 20.43 11.26 -2.50
CA ALA A 342 21.24 11.15 -3.71
C ALA A 342 22.69 11.59 -3.51
N ASP A 343 22.93 12.55 -2.62
CA ASP A 343 24.25 13.02 -2.24
C ASP A 343 24.90 12.15 -1.13
N GLY A 344 24.26 11.05 -0.70
CA GLY A 344 24.75 10.15 0.35
C GLY A 344 24.65 10.74 1.76
N GLN A 345 23.82 11.76 1.94
CA GLN A 345 23.57 12.41 3.24
C GLN A 345 22.40 11.74 3.95
N THR A 346 22.36 11.89 5.28
CA THR A 346 21.34 11.34 6.15
C THR A 346 20.11 12.26 6.23
N ILE A 347 18.94 11.66 6.26
CA ILE A 347 17.64 12.31 6.54
C ILE A 347 16.98 11.71 7.78
N SER A 348 15.94 12.37 8.28
CA SER A 348 15.19 11.89 9.46
C SER A 348 14.36 10.62 9.22
N LYS A 349 14.05 10.30 7.96
CA LYS A 349 13.30 9.08 7.60
C LYS A 349 14.22 7.85 7.62
N PRO A 350 13.74 6.66 8.02
CA PRO A 350 14.56 5.47 8.17
C PRO A 350 14.83 4.74 6.83
N VAL A 351 15.34 5.46 5.84
CA VAL A 351 15.63 4.96 4.49
C VAL A 351 17.04 5.33 3.99
N ASN A 352 17.93 5.71 4.92
CA ASN A 352 19.27 6.19 4.56
C ASN A 352 20.18 5.08 4.04
N THR A 353 19.99 3.87 4.54
CA THR A 353 20.75 2.68 4.12
C THR A 353 19.83 1.45 4.07
N PRO A 354 20.17 0.42 3.29
CA PRO A 354 19.45 -0.85 3.32
C PRO A 354 19.38 -1.48 4.71
N GLN A 355 20.45 -1.41 5.49
CA GLN A 355 20.45 -1.95 6.85
C GLN A 355 19.44 -1.23 7.75
N GLN A 356 19.38 0.10 7.70
CA GLN A 356 18.40 0.86 8.47
C GLN A 356 16.96 0.51 8.08
N ILE A 357 16.72 0.27 6.79
CA ILE A 357 15.40 -0.17 6.32
C ILE A 357 15.06 -1.54 6.91
N TRP A 358 15.96 -2.50 6.86
CA TRP A 358 15.75 -3.83 7.45
C TRP A 358 15.52 -3.75 8.95
N ASP A 359 16.36 -3.03 9.70
CA ASP A 359 16.21 -2.86 11.16
C ASP A 359 14.85 -2.26 11.54
N THR A 360 14.39 -1.29 10.76
CA THR A 360 13.07 -0.68 10.94
C THR A 360 11.95 -1.69 10.70
N MET A 361 12.01 -2.44 9.60
CA MET A 361 11.01 -3.45 9.27
C MET A 361 11.04 -4.62 10.26
N ASP A 362 12.22 -5.02 10.75
CA ASP A 362 12.37 -6.03 11.79
C ASP A 362 11.76 -5.56 13.12
N THR A 363 11.83 -4.27 13.43
CA THR A 363 11.16 -3.69 14.60
C THR A 363 9.64 -3.80 14.48
N LEU A 364 9.07 -3.51 13.32
CA LEU A 364 7.63 -3.68 13.07
C LEU A 364 7.23 -5.16 13.04
N ALA A 365 8.07 -6.02 12.50
CA ALA A 365 7.85 -7.46 12.41
C ALA A 365 7.72 -8.15 13.78
N LYS A 366 8.20 -7.54 14.87
CA LYS A 366 8.00 -8.02 16.26
C LYS A 366 6.51 -8.09 16.65
N ALA A 367 5.61 -7.45 15.90
CA ALA A 367 4.18 -7.62 16.06
C ALA A 367 3.68 -9.00 15.60
N GLY A 368 4.49 -9.78 14.88
CA GLY A 368 4.14 -11.10 14.37
C GLY A 368 3.05 -11.08 13.29
N LEU A 369 2.95 -9.99 12.54
CA LEU A 369 1.98 -9.79 11.47
C LEU A 369 2.68 -9.57 10.12
N PRO A 370 1.99 -9.88 9.00
CA PRO A 370 2.41 -9.39 7.69
C PRO A 370 2.48 -7.85 7.70
N LEU A 371 3.50 -7.31 7.02
CA LEU A 371 3.71 -5.88 6.84
C LEU A 371 3.23 -5.44 5.46
N HIS A 372 2.55 -4.32 5.37
CA HIS A 372 2.18 -3.69 4.12
C HIS A 372 2.68 -2.22 4.13
N LEU A 373 3.62 -1.90 3.24
CA LEU A 373 3.90 -0.49 2.94
C LEU A 373 2.71 0.07 2.16
N SER A 374 1.68 0.47 2.92
CA SER A 374 0.36 0.87 2.40
C SER A 374 0.38 2.22 1.69
N GLU A 375 1.40 3.04 1.96
CA GLU A 375 1.55 4.36 1.38
C GLU A 375 3.03 4.71 1.24
N ILE A 376 3.51 4.86 0.00
CA ILE A 376 4.85 5.37 -0.24
C ILE A 376 4.83 6.54 -1.23
N THR A 377 5.72 7.48 -1.02
CA THR A 377 5.97 8.60 -1.95
C THR A 377 7.47 8.79 -2.11
N ILE A 378 7.95 8.90 -3.33
CA ILE A 378 9.33 9.27 -3.65
C ILE A 378 9.24 10.46 -4.61
N THR A 379 9.72 11.62 -4.17
CA THR A 379 9.57 12.86 -4.90
C THR A 379 10.79 13.12 -5.80
N SER A 380 10.55 13.62 -7.01
CA SER A 380 11.61 14.09 -7.90
C SER A 380 12.13 15.44 -7.40
N PRO A 381 13.41 15.59 -7.04
CA PRO A 381 13.98 16.91 -6.77
C PRO A 381 13.94 17.76 -8.05
N ASN A 382 13.39 18.97 -7.98
CA ASN A 382 13.32 19.95 -9.06
C ASN A 382 12.59 19.55 -10.36
N ASN A 383 12.18 18.32 -10.55
CA ASN A 383 11.54 17.78 -11.76
C ASN A 383 12.32 18.02 -13.09
N ASP A 384 13.61 18.32 -13.01
CA ASP A 384 14.55 18.34 -14.14
C ASP A 384 15.05 16.92 -14.48
N ALA A 385 15.86 16.79 -15.50
CA ALA A 385 16.39 15.49 -15.94
C ALA A 385 17.15 14.77 -14.80
N ARG A 386 17.97 15.48 -14.01
CA ARG A 386 18.69 14.90 -12.87
C ARG A 386 17.72 14.48 -11.77
N GLY A 387 16.76 15.32 -11.40
CA GLY A 387 15.79 15.02 -10.35
C GLY A 387 14.91 13.82 -10.68
N GLN A 388 14.50 13.66 -11.94
CA GLN A 388 13.75 12.49 -12.40
C GLN A 388 14.61 11.21 -12.34
N GLN A 389 15.91 11.28 -12.65
CA GLN A 389 16.83 10.15 -12.50
C GLN A 389 17.04 9.81 -11.01
N ILE A 390 17.17 10.79 -10.12
CA ILE A 390 17.24 10.56 -8.67
C ILE A 390 15.99 9.81 -8.21
N GLN A 391 14.79 10.25 -8.61
CA GLN A 391 13.55 9.56 -8.29
C GLN A 391 13.58 8.11 -8.77
N ALA A 392 14.04 7.86 -9.99
CA ALA A 392 14.11 6.52 -10.57
C ALA A 392 15.08 5.59 -9.81
N VAL A 393 16.27 6.07 -9.46
CA VAL A 393 17.26 5.28 -8.72
C VAL A 393 16.77 4.98 -7.31
N LEU A 394 16.22 5.99 -6.60
CA LEU A 394 15.63 5.79 -5.29
C LEU A 394 14.45 4.81 -5.35
N THR A 395 13.56 4.94 -6.35
CA THR A 395 12.45 4.01 -6.56
C THR A 395 12.97 2.58 -6.71
N ARG A 396 13.95 2.35 -7.60
CA ARG A 396 14.51 1.01 -7.80
C ARG A 396 15.10 0.43 -6.52
N ASN A 397 15.97 1.18 -5.86
CA ASN A 397 16.74 0.66 -4.72
C ASN A 397 15.86 0.46 -3.48
N LEU A 398 14.96 1.40 -3.19
CA LEU A 398 14.02 1.28 -2.07
C LEU A 398 13.03 0.13 -2.28
N TYR A 399 12.42 0.02 -3.49
CA TYR A 399 11.52 -1.09 -3.80
C TYR A 399 12.20 -2.45 -3.67
N ARG A 400 13.45 -2.60 -4.15
CA ARG A 400 14.20 -3.85 -4.01
C ARG A 400 14.46 -4.18 -2.54
N THR A 401 14.83 -3.19 -1.74
CA THR A 401 15.10 -3.39 -0.31
C THR A 401 13.82 -3.77 0.44
N TRP A 402 12.71 -3.06 0.23
CA TRP A 402 11.43 -3.41 0.85
C TRP A 402 10.90 -4.76 0.36
N PHE A 403 11.03 -5.06 -0.92
CA PHE A 403 10.66 -6.36 -1.48
C PHE A 403 11.50 -7.50 -0.88
N SER A 404 12.71 -7.24 -0.42
CA SER A 404 13.59 -8.23 0.21
C SER A 404 13.19 -8.59 1.66
N VAL A 405 12.32 -7.78 2.32
CA VAL A 405 11.92 -7.96 3.73
C VAL A 405 10.97 -9.16 3.87
N GLY A 406 11.28 -10.13 4.73
CA GLY A 406 10.54 -11.39 4.86
C GLY A 406 9.02 -11.22 5.04
N PRO A 407 8.53 -10.56 6.10
CA PRO A 407 7.11 -10.38 6.37
C PRO A 407 6.39 -9.37 5.46
N MET A 408 7.12 -8.63 4.59
CA MET A 408 6.51 -7.67 3.68
C MET A 408 5.62 -8.39 2.67
N MET A 409 4.37 -7.95 2.56
CA MET A 409 3.39 -8.52 1.64
C MET A 409 2.99 -7.59 0.49
N GLY A 410 3.31 -6.32 0.58
CA GLY A 410 2.94 -5.35 -0.43
C GLY A 410 3.57 -3.98 -0.27
N ILE A 411 3.61 -3.24 -1.39
CA ILE A 411 4.03 -1.84 -1.47
C ILE A 411 3.01 -1.11 -2.33
N THR A 412 2.48 0.01 -1.82
CA THR A 412 1.47 0.83 -2.49
C THR A 412 1.99 2.23 -2.75
N TRP A 413 2.10 2.61 -4.02
CA TRP A 413 2.48 3.96 -4.43
C TRP A 413 1.35 4.95 -4.19
N TRP A 414 1.66 6.13 -3.62
CA TRP A 414 0.59 7.04 -3.20
C TRP A 414 0.10 7.95 -4.32
N ASN A 415 0.91 8.74 -4.95
CA ASN A 415 0.52 9.64 -6.03
C ASN A 415 1.09 9.18 -7.38
N VAL A 416 0.26 8.58 -8.23
CA VAL A 416 0.72 7.99 -9.51
C VAL A 416 1.02 9.06 -10.56
N VAL A 417 0.32 10.19 -10.52
CA VAL A 417 0.39 11.26 -11.54
C VAL A 417 0.88 12.55 -10.87
N ASP A 418 1.82 13.21 -11.51
CA ASP A 418 2.30 14.52 -11.07
C ASP A 418 1.14 15.51 -10.98
N ASP A 419 1.23 16.43 -10.03
CA ASP A 419 0.24 17.47 -9.79
C ASP A 419 -1.17 16.97 -9.43
N CYS A 420 -1.28 15.71 -9.03
CA CYS A 420 -2.53 15.07 -8.60
C CYS A 420 -2.58 14.73 -7.10
N GLY A 421 -1.65 15.24 -6.30
CA GLY A 421 -1.60 15.06 -4.85
C GLY A 421 -2.64 15.90 -4.09
N ALA A 422 -2.75 15.66 -2.79
CA ALA A 422 -3.53 16.49 -1.88
C ALA A 422 -2.85 17.86 -1.65
N PRO A 423 -3.57 18.89 -1.19
CA PRO A 423 -2.94 20.13 -0.77
C PRO A 423 -1.83 19.90 0.26
N GLY A 424 -0.63 20.41 -0.03
CA GLY A 424 0.56 20.22 0.81
C GLY A 424 1.42 19.00 0.46
N GLU A 425 0.96 18.10 -0.41
CA GLU A 425 1.79 17.05 -1.00
C GLU A 425 2.59 17.59 -2.21
N PRO A 426 3.77 17.02 -2.51
CA PRO A 426 4.59 17.49 -3.61
C PRO A 426 3.91 17.26 -4.97
N SER A 427 4.06 18.23 -5.88
CA SER A 427 3.48 18.15 -7.23
C SER A 427 4.21 17.18 -8.16
N VAL A 428 5.42 16.76 -7.81
CA VAL A 428 6.34 15.99 -8.67
C VAL A 428 6.71 14.63 -8.11
N SER A 429 5.75 13.98 -7.46
CA SER A 429 5.92 12.63 -6.87
C SER A 429 5.31 11.50 -7.70
N GLY A 430 4.74 11.82 -8.87
CA GLY A 430 4.14 10.84 -9.76
C GLY A 430 5.16 9.96 -10.47
N LEU A 431 4.67 8.81 -10.94
CA LEU A 431 5.34 7.97 -11.93
C LEU A 431 5.13 8.49 -13.36
N PHE A 432 4.10 9.31 -13.52
CA PHE A 432 3.71 9.95 -14.77
C PHE A 432 3.61 11.45 -14.60
N SER A 433 3.92 12.19 -15.65
CA SER A 433 3.59 13.63 -15.72
C SER A 433 2.08 13.84 -15.68
N ARG A 434 1.64 15.10 -15.53
CA ARG A 434 0.20 15.45 -15.58
C ARG A 434 -0.47 15.01 -16.90
N ASP A 435 0.29 14.92 -17.99
CA ASP A 435 -0.18 14.50 -19.30
C ASP A 435 -0.07 12.97 -19.55
N MET A 436 0.18 12.21 -18.49
CA MET A 436 0.37 10.77 -18.56
C MET A 436 1.56 10.34 -19.44
N ALA A 437 2.60 11.16 -19.54
CA ALA A 437 3.89 10.73 -20.08
C ALA A 437 4.67 9.98 -18.98
N PRO A 438 5.22 8.79 -19.28
CA PRO A 438 5.94 8.00 -18.29
C PRO A 438 7.26 8.66 -17.92
N LYS A 439 7.56 8.71 -16.61
CA LYS A 439 8.82 9.22 -16.07
C LYS A 439 9.83 8.08 -15.90
N PRO A 440 11.13 8.37 -15.75
CA PRO A 440 12.15 7.35 -15.47
C PRO A 440 11.82 6.42 -14.29
N ALA A 441 11.14 6.93 -13.26
CA ALA A 441 10.68 6.15 -12.10
C ALA A 441 9.65 5.08 -12.50
N PHE A 442 8.74 5.37 -13.45
CA PHE A 442 7.83 4.36 -14.01
C PHE A 442 8.61 3.23 -14.69
N HIS A 443 9.58 3.58 -15.53
CA HIS A 443 10.38 2.58 -16.24
C HIS A 443 11.17 1.70 -15.26
N ALA A 444 11.75 2.28 -14.22
CA ALA A 444 12.43 1.54 -13.16
C ALA A 444 11.48 0.56 -12.45
N MET A 445 10.30 1.00 -12.06
CA MET A 445 9.29 0.16 -11.41
C MET A 445 8.76 -0.93 -12.33
N ASN A 446 8.43 -0.57 -13.58
CA ASN A 446 7.92 -1.53 -14.56
C ASN A 446 8.93 -2.64 -14.86
N LYS A 447 10.22 -2.28 -14.96
CA LYS A 447 11.29 -3.26 -15.13
C LYS A 447 11.39 -4.22 -13.94
N LEU A 448 11.27 -3.72 -12.71
CA LEU A 448 11.24 -4.59 -11.53
C LEU A 448 10.06 -5.55 -11.55
N ILE A 449 8.85 -5.05 -11.74
CA ILE A 449 7.60 -5.82 -11.54
C ILE A 449 7.34 -6.76 -12.73
N ASN A 450 7.50 -6.28 -13.95
CA ASN A 450 7.08 -7.01 -15.14
C ASN A 450 8.22 -7.77 -15.86
N ASP A 451 9.48 -7.56 -15.42
CA ASP A 451 10.64 -8.24 -15.99
C ASP A 451 11.42 -8.99 -14.90
N GLU A 452 12.11 -8.27 -13.98
CA GLU A 452 13.03 -8.89 -13.02
C GLU A 452 12.33 -9.79 -11.99
N TRP A 453 11.11 -9.45 -11.57
CA TRP A 453 10.33 -10.17 -10.56
C TRP A 453 9.20 -11.02 -11.17
N LYS A 454 9.24 -11.28 -12.45
CA LYS A 454 8.25 -12.11 -13.13
C LYS A 454 8.91 -13.35 -13.71
N THR A 455 8.41 -14.52 -13.32
CA THR A 455 8.94 -15.79 -13.80
C THR A 455 8.33 -16.15 -15.15
N ARG A 456 9.21 -16.31 -16.17
CA ARG A 456 8.87 -16.86 -17.49
C ARG A 456 9.99 -17.79 -17.91
N LEU A 457 9.66 -19.07 -18.12
CA LEU A 457 10.64 -20.10 -18.42
C LEU A 457 10.15 -21.00 -19.56
N THR A 458 11.09 -21.51 -20.31
CA THR A 458 10.89 -22.64 -21.22
C THR A 458 11.82 -23.77 -20.74
N LEU A 459 11.24 -24.88 -20.31
CA LEU A 459 11.93 -25.99 -19.68
C LEU A 459 11.74 -27.26 -20.48
N LYS A 460 12.62 -28.24 -20.30
CA LYS A 460 12.48 -29.57 -20.88
C LYS A 460 12.03 -30.55 -19.80
N ALA A 461 11.07 -31.39 -20.17
CA ALA A 461 10.61 -32.45 -19.28
C ALA A 461 11.73 -33.49 -19.00
N GLY A 462 11.81 -33.93 -17.75
CA GLY A 462 12.67 -35.06 -17.41
C GLY A 462 12.20 -36.37 -18.03
N ALA A 463 13.01 -37.42 -17.90
CA ALA A 463 12.67 -38.77 -18.39
C ALA A 463 11.43 -39.35 -17.67
N ASP A 464 11.13 -38.87 -16.47
CA ASP A 464 10.01 -39.24 -15.65
C ASP A 464 8.75 -38.36 -15.88
N GLY A 465 8.76 -37.51 -16.91
CA GLY A 465 7.66 -36.58 -17.20
C GLY A 465 7.51 -35.44 -16.19
N LYS A 466 8.53 -35.19 -15.35
CA LYS A 466 8.51 -34.12 -14.37
C LYS A 466 9.26 -32.89 -14.84
N VAL A 467 8.83 -31.75 -14.32
CA VAL A 467 9.47 -30.44 -14.52
C VAL A 467 9.59 -29.77 -13.16
N ALA A 468 10.77 -29.25 -12.85
CA ALA A 468 11.01 -28.50 -11.62
C ALA A 468 11.64 -27.13 -11.96
N PHE A 469 11.26 -26.12 -11.19
CA PHE A 469 11.82 -24.80 -11.29
C PHE A 469 11.70 -24.02 -9.97
N ARG A 470 12.52 -22.98 -9.84
CA ARG A 470 12.39 -21.96 -8.78
C ARG A 470 11.82 -20.69 -9.36
N GLY A 471 10.73 -20.19 -8.80
CA GLY A 471 10.01 -19.04 -9.32
C GLY A 471 9.44 -18.13 -8.23
N PHE A 472 9.05 -16.91 -8.61
CA PHE A 472 8.37 -16.00 -7.70
C PHE A 472 7.01 -16.55 -7.29
N LYS A 473 6.63 -16.38 -6.03
CA LYS A 473 5.33 -16.83 -5.50
C LYS A 473 4.18 -16.13 -6.23
N GLY A 474 3.18 -16.91 -6.65
CA GLY A 474 2.05 -16.43 -7.44
C GLY A 474 1.29 -17.53 -8.14
N THR A 475 0.44 -17.17 -9.11
CA THR A 475 -0.27 -18.11 -9.97
C THR A 475 0.46 -18.27 -11.29
N TYR A 476 0.55 -19.48 -11.74
CA TYR A 476 1.26 -19.88 -12.95
C TYR A 476 0.33 -20.57 -13.95
N ARG A 477 0.58 -20.33 -15.22
CA ARG A 477 0.07 -21.10 -16.35
C ARG A 477 1.22 -21.91 -16.94
N VAL A 478 0.97 -23.20 -17.12
CA VAL A 478 1.91 -24.12 -17.75
C VAL A 478 1.29 -24.67 -19.01
N SER A 479 2.04 -24.64 -20.11
CA SER A 479 1.58 -25.10 -21.43
C SER A 479 2.57 -26.09 -22.02
N TRP A 480 2.06 -27.19 -22.60
CA TRP A 480 2.87 -28.24 -23.22
C TRP A 480 2.11 -28.93 -24.35
N LYS A 481 2.81 -29.73 -25.16
CA LYS A 481 2.20 -30.65 -26.12
C LYS A 481 2.26 -32.07 -25.55
N ASP A 482 1.14 -32.78 -25.60
CA ASP A 482 1.13 -34.20 -25.24
C ASP A 482 1.76 -35.09 -26.31
N ALA A 483 1.84 -36.41 -26.05
CA ALA A 483 2.43 -37.39 -26.99
C ALA A 483 1.70 -37.43 -28.35
N ALA A 484 0.45 -37.02 -28.44
CA ALA A 484 -0.32 -36.92 -29.68
C ALA A 484 -0.15 -35.54 -30.37
N GLY A 485 0.65 -34.64 -29.80
CA GLY A 485 0.89 -33.29 -30.32
C GLY A 485 -0.21 -32.27 -29.95
N ALA A 486 -1.20 -32.67 -29.14
CA ALA A 486 -2.26 -31.78 -28.70
C ALA A 486 -1.76 -30.79 -27.64
N GLU A 487 -2.13 -29.53 -27.76
CA GLU A 487 -1.80 -28.51 -26.76
C GLU A 487 -2.59 -28.75 -25.44
N LYS A 488 -1.87 -28.74 -24.34
CA LYS A 488 -2.38 -28.85 -22.96
C LYS A 488 -1.97 -27.65 -22.16
N GLN A 489 -2.81 -27.33 -21.20
CA GLN A 489 -2.59 -26.21 -20.31
C GLN A 489 -3.10 -26.54 -18.90
N ALA A 490 -2.39 -26.07 -17.89
CA ALA A 490 -2.83 -26.15 -16.51
C ALA A 490 -2.43 -24.89 -15.75
N GLU A 491 -3.14 -24.59 -14.68
CA GLU A 491 -2.81 -23.49 -13.77
C GLU A 491 -2.59 -24.03 -12.36
N PHE A 492 -1.63 -23.45 -11.64
CA PHE A 492 -1.39 -23.74 -10.24
C PHE A 492 -0.88 -22.52 -9.49
N ARG A 493 -0.94 -22.60 -8.17
CA ARG A 493 -0.43 -21.57 -7.27
C ARG A 493 0.85 -22.05 -6.61
N LEU A 494 1.92 -21.27 -6.78
CA LEU A 494 3.19 -21.44 -6.08
C LEU A 494 3.20 -20.50 -4.85
N ALA A 495 3.07 -21.06 -3.66
CA ALA A 495 3.07 -20.32 -2.39
C ALA A 495 4.25 -20.73 -1.48
N LYS A 496 4.68 -21.98 -1.57
CA LYS A 496 5.76 -22.59 -0.78
C LYS A 496 6.50 -23.64 -1.60
N ASP A 497 7.64 -24.07 -1.10
CA ASP A 497 8.42 -25.15 -1.72
C ASP A 497 7.60 -26.44 -1.83
N GLY A 498 7.68 -27.08 -2.98
CA GLY A 498 6.98 -28.31 -3.30
C GLY A 498 5.55 -28.13 -3.85
N ASP A 499 5.04 -26.90 -3.94
CA ASP A 499 3.78 -26.66 -4.64
C ASP A 499 3.93 -27.00 -6.13
N GLY A 500 2.87 -27.53 -6.73
CA GLY A 500 2.89 -27.98 -8.13
C GLY A 500 1.56 -28.59 -8.56
N ILE A 501 1.60 -29.36 -9.66
CA ILE A 501 0.47 -30.12 -10.20
C ILE A 501 0.93 -31.57 -10.39
#